data_36af11445ef5562250aee0a92a562f6b
#
_entry.id   36af11445ef5562250aee0a92a562f6b
#
_cell.length_a   1.000
_cell.length_b   1.000
_cell.length_c   1.000
_cell.angle_alpha   90.00
_cell.angle_beta   90.00
_cell.angle_gamma   90.00
#
_symmetry.space_group_name_H-M   'P 1'
#
loop_
_entity.id
_entity.type
_entity.pdbx_description
1 polymer ?
#
loop_
_entity_poly.entity_id
_entity_poly.type
_entity_poly.pdbx_seq_one_letter_code
_entity_poly.pdbx_strand_id
1 'polypeptide(L)'
;MRVRRAEPADFPAVARLTVAAYEADGQLKDEHWYAEVLVDVSSRATSGEVLVAVDEVTGAVLGSVTFALPGTPFAELCGPGEAEFRMLAVDPGMQGRGVGAALVEACVARATELGCTAVVICVRAGMADPAHRLYTRRGFVRAPEKDWAPTPGVQLLGLRLELTRG
;
A
#
# COMPACT_ATOMS: atom_id res chain seq x y z
N MET A 1 -16.92 -8.52 2.21
CA MET A 1 -15.86 -7.49 2.12
C MET A 1 -15.87 -6.88 0.74
N ARG A 2 -15.80 -5.57 0.66
CA ARG A 2 -15.79 -4.83 -0.61
C ARG A 2 -14.66 -3.81 -0.58
N VAL A 3 -13.94 -3.64 -1.70
CA VAL A 3 -12.93 -2.59 -1.85
C VAL A 3 -13.51 -1.46 -2.68
N ARG A 4 -13.35 -0.24 -2.19
CA ARG A 4 -13.79 0.97 -2.86
C ARG A 4 -12.85 2.13 -2.57
N ARG A 5 -13.01 3.23 -3.28
CA ARG A 5 -12.25 4.44 -3.01
C ARG A 5 -12.71 5.02 -1.66
N ALA A 6 -11.76 5.52 -0.89
CA ALA A 6 -12.05 6.13 0.41
C ALA A 6 -12.81 7.45 0.25
N GLU A 7 -13.75 7.68 1.14
CA GLU A 7 -14.49 8.94 1.26
C GLU A 7 -13.96 9.69 2.49
N PRO A 8 -14.15 11.01 2.59
CA PRO A 8 -13.66 11.76 3.75
C PRO A 8 -14.10 11.18 5.11
N ALA A 9 -15.29 10.61 5.18
CA ALA A 9 -15.78 9.97 6.41
C ALA A 9 -14.92 8.76 6.84
N ASP A 10 -14.18 8.16 5.91
CA ASP A 10 -13.30 7.01 6.20
C ASP A 10 -11.95 7.44 6.75
N PHE A 11 -11.52 8.68 6.52
CA PHE A 11 -10.16 9.12 6.81
C PHE A 11 -9.71 8.91 8.25
N PRO A 12 -10.54 9.19 9.29
CA PRO A 12 -10.12 8.91 10.67
C PRO A 12 -9.83 7.44 10.92
N ALA A 13 -10.64 6.54 10.37
CA ALA A 13 -10.43 5.10 10.50
C ALA A 13 -9.16 4.65 9.76
N VAL A 14 -8.94 5.16 8.54
CA VAL A 14 -7.73 4.87 7.76
C VAL A 14 -6.49 5.32 8.51
N ALA A 15 -6.50 6.54 9.05
CA ALA A 15 -5.39 7.07 9.83
C ALA A 15 -5.06 6.15 11.02
N ARG A 16 -6.09 5.80 11.80
CA ARG A 16 -5.93 4.97 12.99
C ARG A 16 -5.39 3.58 12.68
N LEU A 17 -6.00 2.88 11.72
CA LEU A 17 -5.58 1.51 11.41
C LEU A 17 -4.19 1.47 10.75
N THR A 18 -3.84 2.49 9.97
CA THR A 18 -2.54 2.55 9.32
C THR A 18 -1.42 2.70 10.35
N VAL A 19 -1.58 3.62 11.29
CA VAL A 19 -0.61 3.80 12.38
C VAL A 19 -0.53 2.51 13.22
N ALA A 20 -1.68 1.93 13.57
CA ALA A 20 -1.71 0.70 14.37
C ALA A 20 -0.99 -0.46 13.67
N ALA A 21 -1.19 -0.61 12.36
CA ALA A 21 -0.53 -1.66 11.59
C ALA A 21 0.99 -1.46 11.53
N TYR A 22 1.44 -0.23 11.31
CA TYR A 22 2.87 0.08 11.28
C TYR A 22 3.54 -0.10 12.65
N GLU A 23 2.84 0.27 13.73
CA GLU A 23 3.34 0.04 15.09
C GLU A 23 3.44 -1.44 15.41
N ALA A 24 2.43 -2.22 15.02
CA ALA A 24 2.42 -3.67 15.25
C ALA A 24 3.59 -4.37 14.54
N ASP A 25 4.00 -3.86 13.37
CA ASP A 25 5.14 -4.39 12.61
C ASP A 25 6.49 -3.81 13.07
N GLY A 26 6.49 -2.91 14.04
CA GLY A 26 7.71 -2.26 14.52
C GLY A 26 8.30 -1.23 13.58
N GLN A 27 7.57 -0.81 12.55
CA GLN A 27 8.09 0.09 11.54
C GLN A 27 8.21 1.54 12.01
N LEU A 28 7.58 1.92 13.12
CA LEU A 28 7.65 3.27 13.69
C LEU A 28 8.66 3.39 14.84
N LYS A 29 9.36 2.31 15.17
CA LYS A 29 10.23 2.25 16.35
C LYS A 29 11.32 3.34 16.35
N ASP A 30 11.94 3.56 15.20
CA ASP A 30 13.02 4.55 15.05
C ASP A 30 12.61 5.74 14.18
N GLU A 31 11.33 5.82 13.79
CA GLU A 31 10.83 6.83 12.87
C GLU A 31 9.45 7.36 13.31
N HIS A 32 9.39 7.88 14.53
CA HIS A 32 8.15 8.40 15.10
C HIS A 32 7.50 9.48 14.25
N TRP A 33 8.31 10.28 13.53
CA TRP A 33 7.82 11.32 12.64
C TRP A 33 6.96 10.77 11.51
N TYR A 34 7.16 9.52 11.12
CA TYR A 34 6.41 8.91 10.02
C TYR A 34 4.94 8.71 10.37
N ALA A 35 4.61 8.63 11.66
CA ALA A 35 3.21 8.56 12.09
C ALA A 35 2.41 9.77 11.62
N GLU A 36 3.03 10.96 11.59
CA GLU A 36 2.36 12.18 11.10
C GLU A 36 2.06 12.08 9.61
N VAL A 37 2.93 11.44 8.84
CA VAL A 37 2.70 11.18 7.42
C VAL A 37 1.54 10.21 7.25
N LEU A 38 1.51 9.16 8.06
CA LEU A 38 0.47 8.12 7.97
C LEU A 38 -0.93 8.63 8.31
N VAL A 39 -1.05 9.59 9.24
CA VAL A 39 -2.37 10.14 9.60
C VAL A 39 -2.89 11.16 8.60
N ASP A 40 -2.05 11.67 7.72
CA ASP A 40 -2.46 12.66 6.71
C ASP A 40 -3.08 11.97 5.49
N VAL A 41 -4.23 11.37 5.70
CA VAL A 41 -4.97 10.64 4.65
C VAL A 41 -5.50 11.59 3.59
N SER A 42 -5.91 12.78 3.99
CA SER A 42 -6.46 13.79 3.06
C SER A 42 -5.47 14.14 1.95
N SER A 43 -4.20 14.36 2.30
CA SER A 43 -3.16 14.66 1.30
C SER A 43 -2.99 13.51 0.31
N ARG A 44 -2.98 12.27 0.80
CA ARG A 44 -2.86 11.08 -0.06
C ARG A 44 -4.06 10.93 -0.99
N ALA A 45 -5.26 11.17 -0.48
CA ALA A 45 -6.49 11.04 -1.26
C ALA A 45 -6.61 12.12 -2.33
N THR A 46 -6.03 13.29 -2.10
CA THR A 46 -6.04 14.40 -3.05
C THR A 46 -5.01 14.18 -4.17
N SER A 47 -3.83 13.65 -3.82
CA SER A 47 -2.70 13.50 -4.73
C SER A 47 -2.62 12.13 -5.41
N GLY A 48 -3.38 11.17 -4.93
CA GLY A 48 -3.44 9.80 -5.46
C GLY A 48 -4.82 9.23 -5.22
N GLU A 49 -4.90 7.91 -5.06
CA GLU A 49 -6.16 7.22 -4.74
C GLU A 49 -5.97 6.39 -3.49
N VAL A 50 -6.75 6.66 -2.46
CA VAL A 50 -6.78 5.82 -1.27
C VAL A 50 -7.94 4.85 -1.43
N LEU A 51 -7.64 3.55 -1.35
CA LEU A 51 -8.64 2.49 -1.43
C LEU A 51 -8.83 1.90 -0.04
N VAL A 52 -10.07 1.56 0.29
CA VAL A 52 -10.41 0.92 1.56
C VAL A 52 -11.16 -0.38 1.32
N ALA A 53 -10.87 -1.36 2.17
CA ALA A 53 -11.65 -2.59 2.25
C ALA A 53 -12.63 -2.43 3.41
N VAL A 54 -13.91 -2.63 3.14
CA VAL A 54 -14.96 -2.44 4.13
C VAL A 54 -15.75 -3.72 4.33
N ASP A 55 -16.20 -3.93 5.57
CA ASP A 55 -17.13 -5.00 5.90
C ASP A 55 -18.51 -4.60 5.40
N GLU A 56 -19.12 -5.43 4.56
CA GLU A 56 -20.42 -5.10 3.94
C GLU A 56 -21.58 -5.10 4.93
N VAL A 57 -21.44 -5.81 6.05
CA VAL A 57 -22.47 -5.89 7.07
C VAL A 57 -22.40 -4.71 8.04
N THR A 58 -21.20 -4.42 8.55
CA THR A 58 -20.99 -3.39 9.57
C THR A 58 -20.58 -2.04 9.01
N GLY A 59 -20.05 -2.01 7.79
CA GLY A 59 -19.47 -0.80 7.21
C GLY A 59 -18.10 -0.44 7.75
N ALA A 60 -17.53 -1.29 8.63
CA ALA A 60 -16.23 -1.01 9.23
C ALA A 60 -15.10 -1.05 8.20
N VAL A 61 -14.15 -0.13 8.32
CA VAL A 61 -12.94 -0.10 7.49
C VAL A 61 -11.96 -1.15 8.04
N LEU A 62 -11.61 -2.12 7.21
CA LEU A 62 -10.77 -3.27 7.60
C LEU A 62 -9.31 -3.07 7.20
N GLY A 63 -9.06 -2.25 6.21
CA GLY A 63 -7.71 -1.98 5.70
C GLY A 63 -7.73 -0.90 4.65
N SER A 64 -6.54 -0.43 4.27
CA SER A 64 -6.39 0.59 3.23
C SER A 64 -5.07 0.44 2.49
N VAL A 65 -4.98 1.10 1.34
CA VAL A 65 -3.78 1.16 0.52
C VAL A 65 -3.81 2.47 -0.27
N THR A 66 -2.65 3.02 -0.58
CA THR A 66 -2.53 4.22 -1.41
C THR A 66 -2.00 3.82 -2.78
N PHE A 67 -2.77 4.09 -3.83
CA PHE A 67 -2.40 3.86 -5.22
C PHE A 67 -1.87 5.17 -5.81
N ALA A 68 -0.76 5.12 -6.53
CA ALA A 68 -0.13 6.31 -7.08
C ALA A 68 0.37 6.06 -8.52
N LEU A 69 0.32 7.12 -9.32
CA LEU A 69 0.84 7.13 -10.69
C LEU A 69 2.09 8.03 -10.76
N PRO A 70 2.93 7.87 -11.78
CA PRO A 70 4.16 8.67 -11.91
C PRO A 70 3.86 10.18 -11.91
N GLY A 71 4.75 10.94 -11.28
CA GLY A 71 4.63 12.39 -11.23
C GLY A 71 3.70 12.92 -10.15
N THR A 72 3.10 12.04 -9.33
CA THR A 72 2.27 12.46 -8.21
C THR A 72 3.10 12.52 -6.92
N PRO A 73 2.69 13.34 -5.92
CA PRO A 73 3.50 13.53 -4.71
C PRO A 73 3.83 12.27 -3.91
N PHE A 74 2.99 11.26 -3.96
CA PHE A 74 3.19 10.02 -3.18
C PHE A 74 3.83 8.89 -3.99
N ALA A 75 4.13 9.12 -5.27
CA ALA A 75 4.87 8.16 -6.06
C ALA A 75 6.36 8.34 -5.81
N GLU A 76 7.04 7.25 -5.47
CA GLU A 76 8.47 7.26 -5.17
C GLU A 76 9.27 6.37 -6.12
N LEU A 77 8.66 5.34 -6.67
CA LEU A 77 9.33 4.31 -7.45
C LEU A 77 8.92 4.26 -8.90
N CYS A 78 7.63 4.49 -9.20
CA CYS A 78 7.10 4.21 -10.53
C CYS A 78 7.58 5.21 -11.57
N GLY A 79 8.00 4.68 -12.71
CA GLY A 79 8.33 5.45 -13.90
C GLY A 79 7.21 5.39 -14.93
N PRO A 80 7.44 5.90 -16.15
CA PRO A 80 6.43 5.90 -17.21
C PRO A 80 5.85 4.50 -17.45
N GLY A 81 4.53 4.41 -17.55
CA GLY A 81 3.85 3.14 -17.81
C GLY A 81 3.71 2.23 -16.58
N GLU A 82 4.22 2.64 -15.44
CA GLU A 82 4.13 1.88 -14.20
C GLU A 82 3.13 2.53 -13.25
N ALA A 83 2.56 1.72 -12.37
CA ALA A 83 1.81 2.21 -11.22
C ALA A 83 2.53 1.75 -9.95
N GLU A 84 2.21 2.39 -8.85
CA GLU A 84 2.79 2.06 -7.54
C GLU A 84 1.66 2.01 -6.52
N PHE A 85 1.79 1.14 -5.52
CA PHE A 85 0.98 1.31 -4.32
C PHE A 85 1.88 1.27 -3.09
N ARG A 86 1.44 1.92 -2.03
CA ARG A 86 2.18 2.02 -0.78
C ARG A 86 1.24 2.16 0.39
N MET A 87 1.77 2.06 1.59
CA MET A 87 1.00 2.20 2.83
C MET A 87 -0.16 1.21 2.90
N LEU A 88 0.09 -0.04 2.43
CA LEU A 88 -0.85 -1.12 2.61
C LEU A 88 -0.93 -1.44 4.10
N ALA A 89 -2.12 -1.34 4.66
CA ALA A 89 -2.34 -1.57 6.07
C ALA A 89 -3.64 -2.33 6.29
N VAL A 90 -3.60 -3.34 7.15
CA VAL A 90 -4.76 -4.11 7.56
C VAL A 90 -4.92 -3.90 9.06
N ASP A 91 -6.15 -3.65 9.51
CA ASP A 91 -6.43 -3.53 10.94
C ASP A 91 -5.86 -4.78 11.64
N PRO A 92 -5.01 -4.62 12.67
CA PRO A 92 -4.38 -5.76 13.33
C PRO A 92 -5.37 -6.83 13.81
N GLY A 93 -6.59 -6.45 14.16
CA GLY A 93 -7.64 -7.39 14.56
C GLY A 93 -8.28 -8.14 13.41
N MET A 94 -7.99 -7.76 12.16
CA MET A 94 -8.62 -8.30 10.96
C MET A 94 -7.64 -9.07 10.06
N GLN A 95 -6.45 -9.36 10.53
CA GLN A 95 -5.47 -10.11 9.76
C GLN A 95 -5.90 -11.56 9.55
N GLY A 96 -5.43 -12.17 8.47
CA GLY A 96 -5.77 -13.54 8.13
C GLY A 96 -7.12 -13.73 7.43
N ARG A 97 -7.80 -12.64 7.07
CA ARG A 97 -9.12 -12.68 6.40
C ARG A 97 -9.09 -12.30 4.93
N GLY A 98 -7.91 -12.21 4.33
CA GLY A 98 -7.75 -11.85 2.93
C GLY A 98 -7.90 -10.37 2.61
N VAL A 99 -7.89 -9.49 3.60
CA VAL A 99 -8.04 -8.05 3.40
C VAL A 99 -6.89 -7.49 2.57
N GLY A 100 -5.65 -7.81 2.94
CA GLY A 100 -4.47 -7.36 2.21
C GLY A 100 -4.48 -7.84 0.76
N ALA A 101 -4.82 -9.11 0.53
CA ALA A 101 -4.90 -9.67 -0.81
C ALA A 101 -5.96 -8.94 -1.66
N ALA A 102 -7.12 -8.62 -1.08
CA ALA A 102 -8.17 -7.90 -1.78
C ALA A 102 -7.72 -6.49 -2.19
N LEU A 103 -6.98 -5.80 -1.31
CA LEU A 103 -6.46 -4.47 -1.60
C LEU A 103 -5.39 -4.52 -2.70
N VAL A 104 -4.51 -5.51 -2.68
CA VAL A 104 -3.52 -5.70 -3.74
C VAL A 104 -4.21 -5.96 -5.08
N GLU A 105 -5.21 -6.83 -5.10
CA GLU A 105 -5.96 -7.11 -6.34
C GLU A 105 -6.66 -5.86 -6.87
N ALA A 106 -7.21 -5.02 -6.01
CA ALA A 106 -7.82 -3.77 -6.43
C ALA A 106 -6.81 -2.83 -7.09
N CYS A 107 -5.59 -2.74 -6.54
CA CYS A 107 -4.53 -1.94 -7.14
C CYS A 107 -4.09 -2.49 -8.50
N VAL A 108 -3.95 -3.81 -8.63
CA VAL A 108 -3.61 -4.47 -9.89
C VAL A 108 -4.69 -4.21 -10.94
N ALA A 109 -5.96 -4.35 -10.55
CA ALA A 109 -7.09 -4.08 -11.43
C ALA A 109 -7.10 -2.62 -11.90
N ARG A 110 -6.86 -1.70 -10.97
CA ARG A 110 -6.81 -0.27 -11.29
C ARG A 110 -5.67 0.07 -12.26
N ALA A 111 -4.49 -0.49 -12.03
CA ALA A 111 -3.35 -0.30 -12.93
C ALA A 111 -3.65 -0.84 -14.33
N THR A 112 -4.29 -2.00 -14.41
CA THR A 112 -4.70 -2.62 -15.68
C THR A 112 -5.71 -1.74 -16.41
N GLU A 113 -6.73 -1.24 -15.71
CA GLU A 113 -7.72 -0.30 -16.26
C GLU A 113 -7.07 0.92 -16.89
N LEU A 114 -6.03 1.45 -16.23
CA LEU A 114 -5.34 2.65 -16.67
C LEU A 114 -4.30 2.39 -17.77
N GLY A 115 -4.14 1.14 -18.20
CA GLY A 115 -3.22 0.77 -19.26
C GLY A 115 -1.76 0.70 -18.82
N CYS A 116 -1.49 0.60 -17.52
CA CYS A 116 -0.14 0.42 -17.02
C CYS A 116 0.42 -0.94 -17.43
N THR A 117 1.74 -1.02 -17.59
CA THR A 117 2.41 -2.27 -17.97
C THR A 117 2.95 -3.03 -16.78
N ALA A 118 3.07 -2.39 -15.65
CA ALA A 118 3.58 -3.01 -14.43
C ALA A 118 3.13 -2.26 -13.18
N VAL A 119 3.16 -2.96 -12.05
CA VAL A 119 3.00 -2.36 -10.72
C VAL A 119 4.33 -2.55 -9.99
N VAL A 120 4.85 -1.49 -9.40
CA VAL A 120 6.07 -1.52 -8.59
C VAL A 120 5.76 -1.13 -7.16
N ILE A 121 6.40 -1.80 -6.22
CA ILE A 121 6.23 -1.55 -4.78
C ILE A 121 7.56 -1.72 -4.08
N CYS A 122 7.63 -1.34 -2.81
CA CYS A 122 8.78 -1.67 -1.99
C CYS A 122 8.36 -2.24 -0.65
N VAL A 123 9.26 -3.05 -0.08
CA VAL A 123 9.11 -3.61 1.26
C VAL A 123 10.36 -3.27 2.07
N ARG A 124 10.20 -3.08 3.37
CA ARG A 124 11.32 -2.79 4.25
C ARG A 124 12.14 -4.05 4.50
N ALA A 125 13.45 -3.97 4.25
CA ALA A 125 14.35 -5.10 4.48
C ALA A 125 14.36 -5.50 5.96
N GLY A 126 14.29 -6.80 6.23
CA GLY A 126 14.31 -7.35 7.58
C GLY A 126 13.02 -7.21 8.36
N MET A 127 11.95 -6.72 7.73
CA MET A 127 10.65 -6.55 8.35
C MET A 127 9.53 -7.00 7.42
N ALA A 128 8.29 -6.96 7.91
CA ALA A 128 7.09 -7.15 7.11
C ALA A 128 7.04 -8.47 6.34
N ASP A 129 7.50 -9.56 6.94
CA ASP A 129 7.46 -10.88 6.32
C ASP A 129 6.07 -11.29 5.81
N PRO A 130 4.95 -11.02 6.54
CA PRO A 130 3.62 -11.34 6.01
C PRO A 130 3.30 -10.60 4.71
N ALA A 131 3.68 -9.32 4.61
CA ALA A 131 3.47 -8.53 3.40
C ALA A 131 4.33 -9.07 2.24
N HIS A 132 5.59 -9.39 2.51
CA HIS A 132 6.49 -9.95 1.50
C HIS A 132 5.94 -11.28 0.96
N ARG A 133 5.43 -12.14 1.84
CA ARG A 133 4.80 -13.41 1.42
C ARG A 133 3.56 -13.17 0.57
N LEU A 134 2.75 -12.19 0.92
CA LEU A 134 1.55 -11.82 0.18
C LEU A 134 1.93 -11.41 -1.25
N TYR A 135 2.92 -10.54 -1.39
CA TYR A 135 3.35 -10.05 -2.70
C TYR A 135 3.98 -11.17 -3.55
N THR A 136 4.83 -11.99 -2.95
CA THR A 136 5.46 -13.11 -3.63
C THR A 136 4.41 -14.10 -4.15
N ARG A 137 3.41 -14.42 -3.35
CA ARG A 137 2.31 -15.30 -3.77
C ARG A 137 1.52 -14.73 -4.93
N ARG A 138 1.37 -13.40 -4.98
CA ARG A 138 0.65 -12.75 -6.08
C ARG A 138 1.47 -12.72 -7.37
N GLY A 139 2.76 -12.99 -7.30
CA GLY A 139 3.62 -13.02 -8.47
C GLY A 139 4.59 -11.85 -8.60
N PHE A 140 4.67 -10.98 -7.58
CA PHE A 140 5.69 -9.95 -7.55
C PHE A 140 7.07 -10.57 -7.44
N VAL A 141 8.04 -10.05 -8.19
CA VAL A 141 9.43 -10.50 -8.19
C VAL A 141 10.35 -9.36 -7.81
N ARG A 142 11.55 -9.69 -7.33
CA ARG A 142 12.55 -8.68 -6.96
C ARG A 142 12.90 -7.81 -8.16
N ALA A 143 12.95 -6.52 -7.92
CA ALA A 143 13.39 -5.50 -8.86
C ALA A 143 14.48 -4.66 -8.19
N PRO A 144 15.74 -5.16 -8.13
CA PRO A 144 16.82 -4.48 -7.41
C PRO A 144 17.09 -3.05 -7.88
N GLU A 145 16.78 -2.72 -9.11
CA GLU A 145 16.92 -1.37 -9.66
C GLU A 145 16.00 -0.36 -9.00
N LYS A 146 14.98 -0.83 -8.28
CA LYS A 146 14.05 0.01 -7.51
C LYS A 146 14.41 0.10 -6.02
N ASP A 147 15.48 -0.55 -5.59
CA ASP A 147 15.92 -0.48 -4.19
C ASP A 147 16.39 0.94 -3.87
N TRP A 148 16.08 1.41 -2.67
CA TRP A 148 16.53 2.71 -2.22
C TRP A 148 16.51 2.81 -0.69
N ALA A 149 17.16 3.84 -0.15
CA ALA A 149 17.22 4.09 1.28
C ALA A 149 16.75 5.54 1.54
N PRO A 150 15.51 5.74 2.02
CA PRO A 150 15.00 7.08 2.27
C PRO A 150 15.74 7.80 3.40
N THR A 151 16.25 7.03 4.37
CA THR A 151 17.08 7.55 5.46
C THR A 151 18.13 6.52 5.80
N PRO A 152 19.26 6.93 6.45
CA PRO A 152 20.26 5.97 6.91
C PRO A 152 19.64 4.91 7.83
N GLY A 153 19.97 3.64 7.57
CA GLY A 153 19.47 2.53 8.35
C GLY A 153 18.13 1.94 7.89
N VAL A 154 17.47 2.57 6.92
CA VAL A 154 16.24 2.04 6.34
C VAL A 154 16.49 1.67 4.89
N GLN A 155 16.49 0.37 4.59
CA GLN A 155 16.64 -0.15 3.24
C GLN A 155 15.29 -0.64 2.73
N LEU A 156 14.85 -0.13 1.60
CA LEU A 156 13.62 -0.54 0.94
C LEU A 156 13.97 -1.37 -0.29
N LEU A 157 13.34 -2.53 -0.40
CA LEU A 157 13.59 -3.48 -1.49
C LEU A 157 12.46 -3.38 -2.51
N GLY A 158 12.82 -3.17 -3.78
CA GLY A 158 11.85 -3.07 -4.87
C GLY A 158 11.31 -4.41 -5.32
N LEU A 159 10.02 -4.45 -5.61
CA LEU A 159 9.33 -5.58 -6.20
C LEU A 159 8.53 -5.10 -7.40
N ARG A 160 8.34 -5.97 -8.38
CA ARG A 160 7.65 -5.64 -9.63
C ARG A 160 6.71 -6.76 -10.04
N LEU A 161 5.52 -6.40 -10.51
CA LEU A 161 4.57 -7.30 -11.14
C LEU A 161 4.31 -6.81 -12.57
N GLU A 162 4.64 -7.65 -13.55
CA GLU A 162 4.30 -7.37 -14.94
C GLU A 162 2.81 -7.60 -15.15
N LEU A 163 2.15 -6.68 -15.85
CA LEU A 163 0.75 -6.81 -16.16
C LEU A 163 0.59 -7.37 -17.57
N THR A 164 -0.18 -8.46 -17.68
CA THR A 164 -0.48 -9.04 -18.97
C THR A 164 -1.58 -8.22 -19.64
N ARG A 165 -1.34 -7.83 -20.89
CA ARG A 165 -2.39 -7.23 -21.71
C ARG A 165 -3.26 -8.38 -22.23
N GLY A 166 -4.47 -8.45 -21.68
CA GLY A 166 -5.46 -9.37 -22.22
C GLY A 166 -6.05 -8.85 -23.49
#